data_25f39c5be8142799004c23288c72d4d2
#
_entry.id   25f39c5be8142799004c23288c72d4d2
#
_cell.length_a   1.000
_cell.length_b   1.000
_cell.length_c   1.000
_cell.angle_alpha   90.00
_cell.angle_beta   90.00
_cell.angle_gamma   90.00
#
_symmetry.space_group_name_H-M   'P 1'
#
loop_
_entity.id
_entity.type
_entity.pdbx_description
1 polymer ?
#
loop_
_entity_poly.entity_id
_entity_poly.type
_entity_poly.pdbx_seq_one_letter_code
_entity_poly.pdbx_strand_id
1 'polypeptide(L)'
;KSGKQAKFVKTVVLSGEIESKTFVDSSVNGRDQAMLSPESVSDISRTIKLQQFFPAIGREVNGRIEILDGTRRRAACIYNNVKFEILVTKDDIELSDARQLAKDIQTAREHSLRELGKRLEVTYGTSMTKEEIAQAENLSPAKVTRAFQAAAVPDEMVAVFPVINDISLSDYHFLLKLAEEANNKQRSVTELMEKVQHRLKTMPDYPAIDKSKILAVIRAESKSLIVRPTRTVQT
;
A
#
# COMPACT_ATOMS: atom_id res chain seq x y z
N LYS A 1 19.03 2.01 -4.61
CA LYS A 1 18.96 0.60 -4.14
C LYS A 1 20.36 0.06 -4.22
N SER A 2 20.98 -0.25 -3.06
CA SER A 2 22.41 -0.63 -2.96
C SER A 2 22.72 -1.98 -3.61
N GLY A 3 21.70 -2.85 -3.85
CA GLY A 3 21.90 -4.23 -4.31
C GLY A 3 22.57 -5.14 -3.29
N LYS A 4 22.86 -4.64 -2.08
CA LYS A 4 23.45 -5.45 -0.98
C LYS A 4 22.46 -6.51 -0.52
N GLN A 5 22.97 -7.71 -0.21
CA GLN A 5 22.18 -8.78 0.41
C GLN A 5 22.47 -8.80 1.90
N ALA A 6 21.44 -9.08 2.70
CA ALA A 6 21.57 -9.25 4.15
C ALA A 6 20.92 -10.57 4.58
N LYS A 7 21.57 -11.29 5.49
CA LYS A 7 21.06 -12.55 6.06
C LYS A 7 20.25 -12.25 7.31
N PHE A 8 19.01 -12.74 7.35
CA PHE A 8 18.14 -12.63 8.51
C PHE A 8 18.02 -13.96 9.24
N VAL A 9 18.14 -13.92 10.57
CA VAL A 9 18.05 -15.11 11.44
C VAL A 9 16.89 -14.90 12.42
N LYS A 10 16.07 -15.94 12.60
CA LYS A 10 14.97 -15.89 13.58
C LYS A 10 15.55 -15.86 14.99
N THR A 11 15.19 -14.84 15.75
CA THR A 11 15.58 -14.60 17.13
C THR A 11 14.31 -14.50 17.99
N VAL A 12 14.35 -15.08 19.18
CA VAL A 12 13.25 -15.00 20.15
C VAL A 12 13.75 -14.20 21.36
N VAL A 13 13.04 -13.14 21.71
CA VAL A 13 13.29 -12.33 22.91
C VAL A 13 12.22 -12.62 23.93
N LEU A 14 12.63 -12.95 25.16
CA LEU A 14 11.71 -13.23 26.27
C LEU A 14 10.97 -11.94 26.67
N SER A 15 9.73 -12.09 27.15
CA SER A 15 8.84 -10.96 27.45
C SER A 15 9.47 -9.89 28.34
N GLY A 16 10.14 -10.29 29.43
CA GLY A 16 10.80 -9.36 30.35
C GLY A 16 12.07 -8.68 29.80
N GLU A 17 12.56 -9.13 28.64
CA GLU A 17 13.79 -8.61 28.03
C GLU A 17 13.53 -7.75 26.79
N ILE A 18 12.26 -7.65 26.34
CA ILE A 18 11.94 -6.97 25.07
C ILE A 18 12.39 -5.51 25.13
N GLU A 19 12.09 -4.79 26.20
CA GLU A 19 12.43 -3.37 26.31
C GLU A 19 13.95 -3.13 26.41
N SER A 20 14.68 -3.99 27.11
CA SER A 20 16.13 -3.86 27.27
C SER A 20 16.90 -4.28 26.01
N LYS A 21 16.46 -5.36 25.36
CA LYS A 21 17.15 -5.93 24.18
C LYS A 21 16.74 -5.32 22.86
N THR A 22 15.60 -4.61 22.81
CA THR A 22 15.09 -4.02 21.55
C THR A 22 14.79 -2.54 21.72
N PHE A 23 14.85 -1.80 20.61
CA PHE A 23 14.44 -0.40 20.56
C PHE A 23 13.82 -0.05 19.20
N VAL A 24 13.15 1.09 19.15
CA VAL A 24 12.57 1.63 17.93
C VAL A 24 13.11 3.04 17.73
N ASP A 25 13.74 3.26 16.58
CA ASP A 25 14.12 4.60 16.14
C ASP A 25 13.02 5.19 15.26
N SER A 26 12.37 6.25 15.73
CA SER A 26 11.29 6.92 14.98
C SER A 26 11.75 7.49 13.65
N SER A 27 13.04 7.84 13.54
CA SER A 27 13.64 8.33 12.29
C SER A 27 13.74 7.25 11.21
N VAL A 28 13.72 5.97 11.59
CA VAL A 28 13.77 4.81 10.68
C VAL A 28 12.38 4.24 10.45
N ASN A 29 11.63 3.99 11.52
CA ASN A 29 10.32 3.34 11.45
C ASN A 29 9.18 4.31 11.14
N GLY A 30 9.33 5.61 11.45
CA GLY A 30 8.34 6.66 11.18
C GLY A 30 7.07 6.60 12.06
N ARG A 31 6.98 5.64 12.99
CA ARG A 31 5.82 5.50 13.88
C ARG A 31 6.04 6.17 15.24
N ASP A 32 5.07 6.98 15.66
CA ASP A 32 5.08 7.56 16.99
C ASP A 32 4.85 6.48 18.06
N GLN A 33 5.87 6.22 18.87
CA GLN A 33 5.83 5.23 19.95
C GLN A 33 4.92 5.66 21.10
N ALA A 34 4.76 6.98 21.31
CA ALA A 34 3.89 7.51 22.38
C ALA A 34 2.41 7.21 22.15
N MET A 35 2.02 6.91 20.89
CA MET A 35 0.65 6.54 20.53
C MET A 35 0.37 5.03 20.66
N LEU A 36 1.34 4.24 21.08
CA LEU A 36 1.15 2.80 21.30
C LEU A 36 0.65 2.55 22.71
N SER A 37 -0.66 2.39 22.87
CA SER A 37 -1.34 1.98 24.10
C SER A 37 -1.87 0.54 23.99
N PRO A 38 -2.27 -0.12 25.10
CA PRO A 38 -2.92 -1.42 25.05
C PRO A 38 -4.16 -1.44 24.13
N GLU A 39 -4.94 -0.36 24.11
CA GLU A 39 -6.13 -0.20 23.27
C GLU A 39 -5.75 -0.12 21.80
N SER A 40 -4.68 0.63 21.46
CA SER A 40 -4.22 0.81 20.08
C SER A 40 -3.69 -0.47 19.43
N VAL A 41 -3.35 -1.49 20.21
CA VAL A 41 -2.88 -2.80 19.76
C VAL A 41 -3.83 -3.95 20.10
N SER A 42 -5.06 -3.66 20.52
CA SER A 42 -6.06 -4.64 20.95
C SER A 42 -6.41 -5.66 19.85
N ASP A 43 -6.45 -5.22 18.60
CA ASP A 43 -6.64 -6.06 17.40
C ASP A 43 -5.56 -7.14 17.24
N ILE A 44 -4.33 -6.83 17.61
CA ILE A 44 -3.19 -7.76 17.56
C ILE A 44 -3.11 -8.61 18.82
N SER A 45 -3.47 -8.04 19.97
CA SER A 45 -3.32 -8.66 21.29
C SER A 45 -4.04 -10.00 21.39
N ARG A 46 -5.21 -10.14 20.75
CA ARG A 46 -5.98 -11.39 20.78
C ARG A 46 -5.22 -12.55 20.11
N THR A 47 -4.61 -12.29 18.96
CA THR A 47 -3.87 -13.31 18.20
C THR A 47 -2.48 -13.55 18.77
N ILE A 48 -1.78 -12.51 19.23
CA ILE A 48 -0.41 -12.62 19.70
C ILE A 48 -0.28 -13.42 21.02
N LYS A 49 -1.33 -13.43 21.84
CA LYS A 49 -1.46 -14.29 23.04
C LYS A 49 -1.44 -15.78 22.68
N LEU A 50 -1.99 -16.13 21.52
CA LEU A 50 -1.99 -17.51 21.04
C LEU A 50 -0.68 -17.82 20.35
N GLN A 51 -0.31 -17.02 19.37
CA GLN A 51 0.93 -17.15 18.60
C GLN A 51 1.24 -15.88 17.84
N GLN A 52 2.52 -15.56 17.71
CA GLN A 52 3.01 -14.55 16.77
C GLN A 52 3.17 -15.19 15.38
N PHE A 53 2.18 -15.06 14.50
CA PHE A 53 2.19 -15.68 13.16
C PHE A 53 3.25 -15.09 12.23
N PHE A 54 3.55 -13.80 12.37
CA PHE A 54 4.54 -13.09 11.56
C PHE A 54 5.62 -12.51 12.46
N PRO A 55 6.89 -12.91 12.30
CA PRO A 55 8.00 -12.31 13.05
C PRO A 55 8.14 -10.83 12.69
N ALA A 56 8.63 -10.03 13.63
CA ALA A 56 9.08 -8.68 13.35
C ALA A 56 10.38 -8.72 12.53
N ILE A 57 10.84 -7.55 12.05
CA ILE A 57 12.10 -7.44 11.32
C ILE A 57 12.96 -6.39 12.01
N GLY A 58 14.23 -6.70 12.21
CA GLY A 58 15.18 -5.83 12.88
C GLY A 58 16.61 -6.03 12.41
N ARG A 59 17.48 -5.10 12.83
CA ARG A 59 18.93 -5.21 12.68
C ARG A 59 19.63 -5.07 14.03
N GLU A 60 20.77 -5.68 14.18
CA GLU A 60 21.59 -5.49 15.39
C GLU A 60 22.35 -4.16 15.31
N VAL A 61 22.23 -3.36 16.35
CA VAL A 61 22.93 -2.08 16.50
C VAL A 61 23.44 -1.98 17.94
N ASN A 62 24.75 -1.93 18.13
CA ASN A 62 25.38 -1.80 19.44
C ASN A 62 24.88 -2.84 20.48
N GLY A 63 24.73 -4.10 20.08
CA GLY A 63 24.29 -5.20 20.94
C GLY A 63 22.78 -5.21 21.27
N ARG A 64 21.99 -4.30 20.68
CA ARG A 64 20.53 -4.26 20.78
C ARG A 64 19.90 -4.41 19.40
N ILE A 65 18.64 -4.80 19.35
CA ILE A 65 17.90 -4.99 18.10
C ILE A 65 17.06 -3.75 17.82
N GLU A 66 17.39 -3.03 16.77
CA GLU A 66 16.54 -1.97 16.22
C GLU A 66 15.41 -2.60 15.40
N ILE A 67 14.16 -2.25 15.74
CA ILE A 67 12.97 -2.76 15.05
C ILE A 67 12.67 -1.92 13.81
N LEU A 68 12.83 -2.51 12.64
CA LEU A 68 12.53 -1.91 11.35
C LEU A 68 11.04 -2.05 10.99
N ASP A 69 10.45 -3.24 11.30
CA ASP A 69 9.01 -3.50 11.16
C ASP A 69 8.49 -4.33 12.32
N GLY A 70 7.24 -4.10 12.71
CA GLY A 70 6.57 -4.84 13.78
C GLY A 70 6.53 -4.12 15.12
N THR A 71 6.63 -2.80 15.16
CA THR A 71 6.54 -2.00 16.39
C THR A 71 5.24 -2.21 17.16
N ARG A 72 4.08 -2.35 16.49
CA ARG A 72 2.81 -2.71 17.14
C ARG A 72 2.85 -4.12 17.74
N ARG A 73 3.50 -5.09 17.06
CA ARG A 73 3.69 -6.45 17.59
C ARG A 73 4.60 -6.44 18.81
N ARG A 74 5.67 -5.64 18.77
CA ARG A 74 6.55 -5.43 19.93
C ARG A 74 5.76 -4.91 21.13
N ALA A 75 4.99 -3.84 20.96
CA ALA A 75 4.14 -3.29 22.01
C ALA A 75 3.11 -4.31 22.53
N ALA A 76 2.44 -5.03 21.63
CA ALA A 76 1.49 -6.07 22.01
C ALA A 76 2.15 -7.21 22.80
N CYS A 77 3.38 -7.63 22.43
CA CYS A 77 4.13 -8.63 23.21
C CYS A 77 4.49 -8.13 24.61
N ILE A 78 4.91 -6.87 24.76
CA ILE A 78 5.18 -6.25 26.05
C ILE A 78 3.91 -6.21 26.92
N TYR A 79 2.82 -5.66 26.40
CA TYR A 79 1.56 -5.51 27.14
C TYR A 79 0.90 -6.85 27.53
N ASN A 80 1.12 -7.89 26.73
CA ASN A 80 0.54 -9.22 27.00
C ASN A 80 1.53 -10.18 27.67
N ASN A 81 2.74 -9.71 27.99
CA ASN A 81 3.79 -10.51 28.64
C ASN A 81 4.09 -11.81 27.89
N VAL A 82 4.22 -11.76 26.55
CA VAL A 82 4.55 -12.90 25.70
C VAL A 82 5.88 -12.70 25.00
N LYS A 83 6.54 -13.80 24.59
CA LYS A 83 7.80 -13.75 23.83
C LYS A 83 7.61 -12.99 22.52
N PHE A 84 8.71 -12.38 22.05
CA PHE A 84 8.73 -11.60 20.81
C PHE A 84 9.66 -12.25 19.78
N GLU A 85 9.11 -12.63 18.63
CA GLU A 85 9.84 -13.27 17.55
C GLU A 85 10.23 -12.25 16.48
N ILE A 86 11.52 -12.22 16.12
CA ILE A 86 12.11 -11.22 15.25
C ILE A 86 13.02 -11.92 14.24
N LEU A 87 12.97 -11.53 12.97
CA LEU A 87 14.02 -11.80 12.00
C LEU A 87 15.08 -10.70 12.13
N VAL A 88 16.28 -11.05 12.56
CA VAL A 88 17.36 -10.12 12.86
C VAL A 88 18.50 -10.32 11.87
N THR A 89 19.00 -9.24 11.31
CA THR A 89 20.27 -9.25 10.60
C THR A 89 21.38 -8.66 11.48
N LYS A 90 22.56 -9.28 11.40
CA LYS A 90 23.81 -8.80 12.00
C LYS A 90 24.73 -8.16 10.95
N ASP A 91 24.32 -8.22 9.68
CA ASP A 91 25.06 -7.58 8.62
C ASP A 91 25.01 -6.06 8.77
N ASP A 92 26.11 -5.39 8.44
CA ASP A 92 26.20 -3.92 8.51
C ASP A 92 25.33 -3.30 7.40
N ILE A 93 24.14 -2.87 7.81
CA ILE A 93 23.18 -2.17 6.93
C ILE A 93 23.25 -0.69 7.25
N GLU A 94 23.57 0.12 6.25
CA GLU A 94 23.55 1.57 6.38
C GLU A 94 22.15 2.10 6.77
N LEU A 95 22.10 3.25 7.44
CA LEU A 95 20.86 3.86 7.90
C LEU A 95 19.88 4.13 6.74
N SER A 96 20.40 4.53 5.58
CA SER A 96 19.65 4.74 4.35
C SER A 96 18.97 3.46 3.85
N ASP A 97 19.71 2.35 3.83
CA ASP A 97 19.21 1.04 3.41
C ASP A 97 18.20 0.49 4.44
N ALA A 98 18.43 0.70 5.74
CA ALA A 98 17.48 0.32 6.79
C ALA A 98 16.14 1.06 6.67
N ARG A 99 16.18 2.37 6.42
CA ARG A 99 14.98 3.20 6.18
C ARG A 99 14.22 2.73 4.94
N GLN A 100 14.95 2.48 3.85
CA GLN A 100 14.34 2.00 2.61
C GLN A 100 13.71 0.62 2.81
N LEU A 101 14.40 -0.31 3.47
CA LEU A 101 13.89 -1.63 3.80
C LEU A 101 12.61 -1.56 4.66
N ALA A 102 12.62 -0.74 5.73
CA ALA A 102 11.44 -0.54 6.58
C ALA A 102 10.23 -0.03 5.76
N LYS A 103 10.47 0.94 4.87
CA LYS A 103 9.45 1.48 3.96
C LYS A 103 8.93 0.41 3.00
N ASP A 104 9.82 -0.34 2.35
CA ASP A 104 9.46 -1.37 1.36
C ASP A 104 8.64 -2.49 2.02
N ILE A 105 9.01 -2.92 3.25
CA ILE A 105 8.27 -3.94 4.00
C ILE A 105 6.87 -3.45 4.37
N GLN A 106 6.74 -2.20 4.84
CA GLN A 106 5.44 -1.61 5.18
C GLN A 106 4.54 -1.51 3.95
N THR A 107 5.09 -1.05 2.83
CA THR A 107 4.36 -0.93 1.56
C THR A 107 3.94 -2.30 1.01
N ALA A 108 4.80 -3.32 1.11
CA ALA A 108 4.51 -4.67 0.61
C ALA A 108 3.40 -5.39 1.39
N ARG A 109 3.10 -4.96 2.62
CA ARG A 109 2.07 -5.58 3.48
C ARG A 109 0.71 -4.90 3.42
N GLU A 110 0.65 -3.67 2.93
CA GLU A 110 -0.62 -3.00 2.74
C GLU A 110 -1.23 -3.44 1.40
N HIS A 111 -2.40 -4.09 1.48
CA HIS A 111 -3.24 -4.23 0.31
C HIS A 111 -3.46 -2.84 -0.31
N SER A 112 -3.34 -2.73 -1.63
CA SER A 112 -3.69 -1.49 -2.30
C SER A 112 -5.13 -1.10 -1.94
N LEU A 113 -5.45 0.19 -1.99
CA LEU A 113 -6.84 0.65 -1.78
C LEU A 113 -7.81 -0.09 -2.71
N ARG A 114 -7.36 -0.42 -3.93
CA ARG A 114 -8.15 -1.17 -4.91
C ARG A 114 -8.41 -2.61 -4.48
N GLU A 115 -7.39 -3.33 -4.02
CA GLU A 115 -7.55 -4.71 -3.53
C GLU A 115 -8.47 -4.75 -2.30
N LEU A 116 -8.31 -3.79 -1.38
CA LEU A 116 -9.21 -3.63 -0.26
C LEU A 116 -10.66 -3.40 -0.75
N GLY A 117 -10.86 -2.47 -1.68
CA GLY A 117 -12.18 -2.17 -2.23
C GLY A 117 -12.83 -3.38 -2.92
N LYS A 118 -12.09 -4.07 -3.80
CA LYS A 118 -12.56 -5.30 -4.46
C LYS A 118 -12.94 -6.39 -3.45
N ARG A 119 -12.15 -6.58 -2.39
CA ARG A 119 -12.47 -7.51 -1.31
C ARG A 119 -13.75 -7.11 -0.57
N LEU A 120 -13.92 -5.84 -0.24
CA LEU A 120 -15.11 -5.34 0.42
C LEU A 120 -16.35 -5.50 -0.47
N GLU A 121 -16.25 -5.24 -1.77
CA GLU A 121 -17.33 -5.46 -2.75
C GLU A 121 -17.77 -6.93 -2.78
N VAL A 122 -16.81 -7.85 -2.84
CA VAL A 122 -17.10 -9.29 -2.85
C VAL A 122 -17.71 -9.76 -1.52
N THR A 123 -17.21 -9.22 -0.40
CA THR A 123 -17.64 -9.66 0.94
C THR A 123 -19.01 -9.12 1.33
N TYR A 124 -19.30 -7.86 1.04
CA TYR A 124 -20.49 -7.15 1.54
C TYR A 124 -21.45 -6.73 0.43
N GLY A 125 -20.95 -6.53 -0.80
CA GLY A 125 -21.77 -6.10 -1.93
C GLY A 125 -22.56 -4.82 -1.63
N THR A 126 -23.88 -4.88 -1.85
CA THR A 126 -24.83 -3.81 -1.51
C THR A 126 -25.61 -4.07 -0.23
N SER A 127 -25.27 -5.13 0.52
CA SER A 127 -26.03 -5.55 1.71
C SER A 127 -25.80 -4.68 2.94
N MET A 128 -24.68 -3.92 2.96
CA MET A 128 -24.31 -3.06 4.09
C MET A 128 -23.92 -1.66 3.62
N THR A 129 -24.18 -0.67 4.47
CA THR A 129 -23.69 0.70 4.27
C THR A 129 -22.17 0.79 4.49
N LYS A 130 -21.56 1.85 3.99
CA LYS A 130 -20.11 2.06 4.18
C LYS A 130 -19.72 2.23 5.66
N GLU A 131 -20.62 2.78 6.45
CA GLU A 131 -20.49 2.96 7.90
C GLU A 131 -20.51 1.60 8.63
N GLU A 132 -21.43 0.72 8.26
CA GLU A 132 -21.52 -0.64 8.83
C GLU A 132 -20.31 -1.48 8.43
N ILE A 133 -19.86 -1.39 7.18
CA ILE A 133 -18.62 -2.05 6.71
C ILE A 133 -17.41 -1.52 7.50
N ALA A 134 -17.33 -0.20 7.72
CA ALA A 134 -16.24 0.40 8.48
C ALA A 134 -16.18 -0.15 9.92
N GLN A 135 -17.33 -0.33 10.58
CA GLN A 135 -17.40 -0.95 11.89
C GLN A 135 -17.01 -2.43 11.86
N ALA A 136 -17.55 -3.21 10.92
CA ALA A 136 -17.29 -4.64 10.80
C ALA A 136 -15.80 -4.94 10.54
N GLU A 137 -15.14 -4.11 9.72
CA GLU A 137 -13.73 -4.26 9.33
C GLU A 137 -12.74 -3.50 10.23
N ASN A 138 -13.24 -2.78 11.24
CA ASN A 138 -12.43 -1.89 12.08
C ASN A 138 -11.62 -0.86 11.26
N LEU A 139 -12.27 -0.27 10.26
CA LEU A 139 -11.71 0.75 9.38
C LEU A 139 -12.39 2.09 9.61
N SER A 140 -11.77 3.19 9.18
CA SER A 140 -12.48 4.46 9.11
C SER A 140 -13.45 4.49 7.91
N PRO A 141 -14.63 5.14 8.02
CA PRO A 141 -15.56 5.31 6.89
C PRO A 141 -14.91 5.96 5.67
N ALA A 142 -13.97 6.90 5.91
CA ALA A 142 -13.18 7.51 4.86
C ALA A 142 -12.28 6.50 4.11
N LYS A 143 -11.68 5.52 4.82
CA LYS A 143 -10.86 4.48 4.19
C LYS A 143 -11.71 3.55 3.34
N VAL A 144 -12.90 3.17 3.83
CA VAL A 144 -13.86 2.35 3.07
C VAL A 144 -14.30 3.07 1.81
N THR A 145 -14.69 4.36 1.90
CA THR A 145 -15.08 5.16 0.75
C THR A 145 -13.97 5.25 -0.30
N ARG A 146 -12.72 5.49 0.12
CA ARG A 146 -11.58 5.56 -0.78
C ARG A 146 -11.28 4.20 -1.45
N ALA A 147 -11.46 3.10 -0.72
CA ALA A 147 -11.28 1.75 -1.24
C ALA A 147 -12.31 1.44 -2.34
N PHE A 148 -13.58 1.74 -2.12
CA PHE A 148 -14.63 1.60 -3.14
C PHE A 148 -14.38 2.47 -4.37
N GLN A 149 -13.94 3.73 -4.18
CA GLN A 149 -13.57 4.60 -5.29
C GLN A 149 -12.43 4.02 -6.14
N ALA A 150 -11.40 3.45 -5.49
CA ALA A 150 -10.30 2.80 -6.19
C ALA A 150 -10.75 1.51 -6.91
N ALA A 151 -11.65 0.73 -6.31
CA ALA A 151 -12.22 -0.48 -6.91
C ALA A 151 -13.08 -0.19 -8.13
N ALA A 152 -13.82 0.92 -8.12
CA ALA A 152 -14.70 1.32 -9.22
C ALA A 152 -13.95 1.75 -10.51
N VAL A 153 -12.65 2.02 -10.44
CA VAL A 153 -11.86 2.32 -11.65
C VAL A 153 -11.78 1.06 -12.53
N PRO A 154 -12.07 1.12 -13.85
CA PRO A 154 -11.96 -0.02 -14.75
C PRO A 154 -10.60 -0.71 -14.70
N ASP A 155 -10.59 -2.05 -14.79
CA ASP A 155 -9.37 -2.86 -14.67
C ASP A 155 -8.35 -2.51 -15.76
N GLU A 156 -8.80 -2.25 -16.98
CA GLU A 156 -7.94 -1.86 -18.10
C GLU A 156 -7.21 -0.53 -17.89
N MET A 157 -7.78 0.39 -17.09
CA MET A 157 -7.12 1.65 -16.75
C MET A 157 -6.01 1.46 -15.70
N VAL A 158 -6.14 0.45 -14.87
CA VAL A 158 -5.13 0.14 -13.83
C VAL A 158 -4.04 -0.77 -14.38
N ALA A 159 -4.37 -1.62 -15.33
CA ALA A 159 -3.44 -2.60 -15.93
C ALA A 159 -2.23 -1.96 -16.66
N VAL A 160 -2.30 -0.68 -17.02
CA VAL A 160 -1.18 0.03 -17.66
C VAL A 160 -0.08 0.46 -16.68
N PHE A 161 -0.33 0.39 -15.38
CA PHE A 161 0.64 0.72 -14.34
C PHE A 161 1.43 -0.52 -13.93
N PRO A 162 2.78 -0.49 -13.98
CA PRO A 162 3.60 -1.64 -13.60
C PRO A 162 3.51 -1.96 -12.11
N VAL A 163 3.21 -0.97 -11.27
CA VAL A 163 3.08 -1.13 -9.81
C VAL A 163 1.79 -0.47 -9.34
N ILE A 164 0.78 -1.29 -8.99
CA ILE A 164 -0.54 -0.81 -8.56
C ILE A 164 -0.46 0.02 -7.27
N ASN A 165 0.45 -0.33 -6.36
CA ASN A 165 0.63 0.39 -5.09
C ASN A 165 1.17 1.81 -5.25
N ASP A 166 1.71 2.16 -6.41
CA ASP A 166 2.17 3.52 -6.70
C ASP A 166 1.03 4.47 -7.09
N ILE A 167 -0.15 3.93 -7.42
CA ILE A 167 -1.33 4.72 -7.78
C ILE A 167 -1.86 5.41 -6.52
N SER A 168 -1.77 6.74 -6.48
CA SER A 168 -2.26 7.54 -5.37
C SER A 168 -3.79 7.70 -5.39
N LEU A 169 -4.36 8.16 -4.29
CA LEU A 169 -5.80 8.46 -4.22
C LEU A 169 -6.23 9.49 -5.28
N SER A 170 -5.42 10.50 -5.51
CA SER A 170 -5.68 11.52 -6.55
C SER A 170 -5.64 10.94 -7.96
N ASP A 171 -4.77 9.94 -8.19
CA ASP A 171 -4.71 9.24 -9.48
C ASP A 171 -5.98 8.39 -9.68
N TYR A 172 -6.43 7.65 -8.65
CA TYR A 172 -7.70 6.91 -8.71
C TYR A 172 -8.89 7.83 -8.98
N HIS A 173 -8.97 9.01 -8.33
CA HIS A 173 -10.02 10.00 -8.60
C HIS A 173 -9.99 10.49 -10.06
N PHE A 174 -8.80 10.79 -10.58
CA PHE A 174 -8.63 11.21 -11.97
C PHE A 174 -9.08 10.11 -12.94
N LEU A 175 -8.66 8.86 -12.72
CA LEU A 175 -9.01 7.73 -13.58
C LEU A 175 -10.51 7.45 -13.53
N LEU A 176 -11.12 7.45 -12.35
CA LEU A 176 -12.56 7.24 -12.18
C LEU A 176 -13.36 8.32 -12.92
N LYS A 177 -13.01 9.59 -12.72
CA LYS A 177 -13.68 10.70 -13.42
C LYS A 177 -13.55 10.59 -14.94
N LEU A 178 -12.38 10.16 -15.42
CA LEU A 178 -12.17 9.95 -16.85
C LEU A 178 -13.05 8.81 -17.40
N ALA A 179 -13.19 7.70 -16.64
CA ALA A 179 -14.07 6.60 -17.01
C ALA A 179 -15.55 7.04 -17.05
N GLU A 180 -15.99 7.82 -16.06
CA GLU A 180 -17.34 8.41 -16.03
C GLU A 180 -17.58 9.34 -17.20
N GLU A 181 -16.63 10.23 -17.53
CA GLU A 181 -16.72 11.13 -18.68
C GLU A 181 -16.78 10.36 -20.02
N ALA A 182 -15.99 9.29 -20.16
CA ALA A 182 -16.02 8.44 -21.33
C ALA A 182 -17.40 7.77 -21.48
N ASN A 183 -17.92 7.20 -20.40
CA ASN A 183 -19.23 6.57 -20.36
C ASN A 183 -20.36 7.56 -20.71
N ASN A 184 -20.37 8.75 -20.11
CA ASN A 184 -21.35 9.80 -20.38
C ASN A 184 -21.34 10.27 -21.85
N LYS A 185 -20.20 10.15 -22.53
CA LYS A 185 -20.05 10.48 -23.96
C LYS A 185 -20.19 9.27 -24.88
N GLN A 186 -20.59 8.13 -24.33
CA GLN A 186 -20.72 6.86 -25.07
C GLN A 186 -19.39 6.48 -25.79
N ARG A 187 -18.24 6.71 -25.13
CA ARG A 187 -16.91 6.37 -25.62
C ARG A 187 -16.36 5.16 -24.89
N SER A 188 -15.70 4.30 -25.61
CA SER A 188 -15.09 3.10 -25.03
C SER A 188 -13.83 3.44 -24.23
N VAL A 189 -13.83 3.08 -22.96
CA VAL A 189 -12.60 3.13 -22.11
C VAL A 189 -11.56 2.16 -22.65
N THR A 190 -11.97 1.00 -23.14
CA THR A 190 -11.09 -0.01 -23.72
C THR A 190 -10.32 0.54 -24.93
N GLU A 191 -11.01 1.19 -25.88
CA GLU A 191 -10.34 1.81 -27.04
C GLU A 191 -9.35 2.91 -26.63
N LEU A 192 -9.69 3.69 -25.59
CA LEU A 192 -8.76 4.67 -25.04
C LEU A 192 -7.51 3.99 -24.51
N MET A 193 -7.69 2.93 -23.72
CA MET A 193 -6.57 2.24 -23.08
C MET A 193 -5.71 1.47 -24.08
N GLU A 194 -6.28 0.96 -25.18
CA GLU A 194 -5.51 0.39 -26.29
C GLU A 194 -4.57 1.42 -26.93
N LYS A 195 -5.05 2.65 -27.18
CA LYS A 195 -4.21 3.75 -27.68
C LYS A 195 -3.11 4.12 -26.71
N VAL A 196 -3.46 4.21 -25.40
CA VAL A 196 -2.49 4.48 -24.34
C VAL A 196 -1.41 3.39 -24.34
N GLN A 197 -1.80 2.12 -24.34
CA GLN A 197 -0.85 0.99 -24.34
C GLN A 197 0.04 0.99 -25.59
N HIS A 198 -0.55 1.23 -26.76
CA HIS A 198 0.25 1.32 -28.00
C HIS A 198 1.31 2.40 -27.88
N ARG A 199 0.95 3.58 -27.40
CA ARG A 199 1.88 4.70 -27.23
C ARG A 199 2.94 4.40 -26.17
N LEU A 200 2.58 3.78 -25.04
CA LEU A 200 3.54 3.40 -24.00
C LEU A 200 4.58 2.40 -24.54
N LYS A 201 4.16 1.42 -25.36
CA LYS A 201 5.09 0.43 -25.98
C LYS A 201 6.11 1.06 -26.91
N THR A 202 5.85 2.24 -27.47
CA THR A 202 6.80 2.97 -28.33
C THR A 202 7.78 3.84 -27.54
N MET A 203 7.62 3.96 -26.21
CA MET A 203 8.52 4.75 -25.38
C MET A 203 9.82 4.01 -25.06
N PRO A 204 10.97 4.73 -25.01
CA PRO A 204 12.28 4.11 -24.77
C PRO A 204 12.37 3.37 -23.42
N ASP A 205 11.63 3.83 -22.41
CA ASP A 205 11.67 3.30 -21.05
C ASP A 205 10.74 2.09 -20.85
N TYR A 206 10.03 1.63 -21.88
CA TYR A 206 9.12 0.48 -21.74
C TYR A 206 9.89 -0.81 -21.45
N PRO A 207 9.42 -1.69 -20.53
CA PRO A 207 8.17 -1.63 -19.76
C PRO A 207 8.27 -0.88 -18.42
N ALA A 208 9.42 -0.36 -18.02
CA ALA A 208 9.67 0.27 -16.71
C ALA A 208 9.35 1.78 -16.70
N ILE A 209 8.23 2.16 -17.33
CA ILE A 209 7.82 3.56 -17.45
C ILE A 209 7.37 4.11 -16.09
N ASP A 210 7.85 5.30 -15.75
CA ASP A 210 7.42 6.02 -14.55
C ASP A 210 5.92 6.36 -14.57
N LYS A 211 5.27 6.28 -13.42
CA LYS A 211 3.84 6.58 -13.23
C LYS A 211 3.43 7.95 -13.79
N SER A 212 4.25 8.97 -13.60
CA SER A 212 3.96 10.33 -14.05
C SER A 212 3.88 10.41 -15.58
N LYS A 213 4.75 9.67 -16.28
CA LYS A 213 4.72 9.56 -17.75
C LYS A 213 3.47 8.81 -18.22
N ILE A 214 3.09 7.72 -17.53
CA ILE A 214 1.85 6.97 -17.85
C ILE A 214 0.63 7.90 -17.73
N LEU A 215 0.50 8.62 -16.62
CA LEU A 215 -0.58 9.59 -16.41
C LEU A 215 -0.57 10.71 -17.46
N ALA A 216 0.60 11.17 -17.89
CA ALA A 216 0.71 12.18 -18.95
C ALA A 216 0.21 11.64 -20.29
N VAL A 217 0.52 10.39 -20.64
CA VAL A 217 0.00 9.73 -21.86
C VAL A 217 -1.51 9.57 -21.78
N ILE A 218 -2.05 9.10 -20.64
CA ILE A 218 -3.52 8.98 -20.45
C ILE A 218 -4.19 10.34 -20.64
N ARG A 219 -3.66 11.42 -20.05
CA ARG A 219 -4.20 12.78 -20.23
C ARG A 219 -4.13 13.26 -21.68
N ALA A 220 -3.07 12.94 -22.39
CA ALA A 220 -2.89 13.34 -23.78
C ALA A 220 -3.91 12.62 -24.69
N GLU A 221 -4.07 11.30 -24.56
CA GLU A 221 -5.00 10.51 -25.33
C GLU A 221 -6.46 10.84 -24.98
N SER A 222 -6.76 11.14 -23.71
CA SER A 222 -8.11 11.52 -23.29
C SER A 222 -8.56 12.87 -23.87
N LYS A 223 -7.64 13.81 -24.14
CA LYS A 223 -7.99 15.07 -24.81
C LYS A 223 -8.61 14.84 -26.19
N SER A 224 -8.12 13.87 -26.94
CA SER A 224 -8.67 13.51 -28.26
C SER A 224 -10.12 12.98 -28.19
N LEU A 225 -10.51 12.40 -27.05
CA LEU A 225 -11.89 11.96 -26.80
C LEU A 225 -12.81 13.09 -26.35
N ILE A 226 -12.25 14.18 -25.83
CA ILE A 226 -13.00 15.34 -25.31
C ILE A 226 -13.29 16.36 -26.42
N VAL A 227 -12.48 16.38 -27.49
CA VAL A 227 -12.71 17.29 -28.63
C VAL A 227 -14.00 16.90 -29.35
N ARG A 228 -14.99 17.82 -29.39
CA ARG A 228 -16.22 17.68 -30.16
C ARG A 228 -15.84 17.48 -31.63
N PRO A 229 -16.49 16.54 -32.38
CA PRO A 229 -16.35 16.50 -33.83
C PRO A 229 -16.75 17.86 -34.36
N THR A 230 -15.85 18.50 -35.11
CA THR A 230 -16.17 19.72 -35.88
C THR A 230 -17.33 19.39 -36.77
N ARG A 231 -18.48 20.06 -36.61
CA ARG A 231 -19.60 19.95 -37.53
C ARG A 231 -19.10 20.32 -38.93
N THR A 232 -18.98 19.35 -39.81
CA THR A 232 -18.80 19.59 -41.24
C THR A 232 -20.08 20.29 -41.71
N VAL A 233 -19.99 21.58 -41.94
CA VAL A 233 -21.05 22.32 -42.64
C VAL A 233 -21.03 21.82 -44.08
N GLN A 234 -22.01 21.02 -44.46
CA GLN A 234 -22.29 20.75 -45.87
C GLN A 234 -22.82 22.04 -46.48
N THR A 235 -22.02 22.63 -47.36
CA THR A 235 -22.46 23.64 -48.36
C THR A 235 -23.23 22.96 -49.47
#